data_d3a86cccaaf1e8f818e067f5a3fa8e39
#
_entry.id   d3a86cccaaf1e8f818e067f5a3fa8e39
#
_cell.length_a   1.000
_cell.length_b   1.000
_cell.length_c   1.000
_cell.angle_alpha   90.00
_cell.angle_beta   90.00
_cell.angle_gamma   90.00
#
_symmetry.space_group_name_H-M   'P 1'
#
loop_
_entity.id
_entity.type
_entity.pdbx_description
1 polymer ?
#
loop_
_entity_poly.entity_id
_entity_poly.type
_entity_poly.pdbx_seq_one_letter_code
_entity_poly.pdbx_strand_id
1 'polypeptide(L)' 'MKLSNTETNVLLVALDHMQEHIQELMEDRELHGDMWKERLDACKTIRTKINQL' A
#
# COMPACT_ATOMS: atom_id res chain seq x y z
N MET A 1 -16.22 11.93 -2.67
CA MET A 1 -15.23 12.22 -3.74
C MET A 1 -15.02 10.99 -4.59
N LYS A 2 -15.13 11.14 -5.87
CA LYS A 2 -14.91 10.02 -6.79
C LYS A 2 -13.60 10.18 -7.53
N LEU A 3 -12.92 9.08 -7.72
CA LEU A 3 -11.70 9.03 -8.50
C LEU A 3 -12.04 8.51 -9.90
N SER A 4 -11.36 9.01 -10.92
CA SER A 4 -11.48 8.45 -12.25
C SER A 4 -10.84 7.06 -12.28
N ASN A 5 -11.14 6.29 -13.33
CA ASN A 5 -10.52 4.97 -13.48
C ASN A 5 -9.00 5.09 -13.56
N THR A 6 -8.51 6.08 -14.25
CA THR A 6 -7.07 6.31 -14.36
C THR A 6 -6.46 6.63 -13.00
N GLU A 7 -7.11 7.50 -12.25
CA GLU A 7 -6.63 7.86 -10.92
C GLU A 7 -6.63 6.65 -9.99
N THR A 8 -7.69 5.86 -10.04
CA THR A 8 -7.79 4.65 -9.23
C THR A 8 -6.66 3.68 -9.58
N ASN A 9 -6.40 3.47 -10.86
CA ASN A 9 -5.34 2.58 -11.29
C ASN A 9 -3.97 3.07 -10.84
N VAL A 10 -3.71 4.36 -10.93
CA VAL A 10 -2.44 4.92 -10.47
C VAL A 10 -2.24 4.65 -9.00
N LEU A 11 -3.29 4.88 -8.19
CA LEU A 11 -3.19 4.64 -6.76
C LEU A 11 -2.98 3.17 -6.43
N LEU A 12 -3.69 2.28 -7.10
CA LEU A 12 -3.54 0.84 -6.85
C LEU A 12 -2.15 0.36 -7.20
N VAL A 13 -1.60 0.82 -8.33
CA VAL A 13 -0.23 0.47 -8.72
C VAL A 13 0.77 1.02 -7.72
N ALA A 14 0.58 2.27 -7.28
CA ALA A 14 1.47 2.87 -6.29
C ALA A 14 1.44 2.10 -4.98
N LEU A 15 0.25 1.66 -4.55
CA LEU A 15 0.12 0.86 -3.33
C LEU A 15 0.82 -0.48 -3.46
N ASP A 16 0.71 -1.12 -4.62
CA ASP A 16 1.40 -2.38 -4.86
C ASP A 16 2.92 -2.22 -4.75
N HIS A 17 3.45 -1.19 -5.38
CA HIS A 17 4.89 -0.94 -5.33
C HIS A 17 5.36 -0.63 -3.92
N MET A 18 4.59 0.19 -3.19
CA MET A 18 4.93 0.51 -1.82
C MET A 18 4.91 -0.73 -0.93
N GLN A 19 3.89 -1.57 -1.12
CA GLN A 19 3.75 -2.79 -0.34
C GLN A 19 4.93 -3.73 -0.59
N GLU A 20 5.28 -3.95 -1.85
CA GLU A 20 6.41 -4.78 -2.21
C GLU A 20 7.71 -4.24 -1.65
N HIS A 21 7.90 -2.93 -1.74
CA HIS A 21 9.11 -2.28 -1.24
C HIS A 21 9.25 -2.47 0.27
N ILE A 22 8.17 -2.26 1.01
CA ILE A 22 8.19 -2.46 2.46
C ILE A 22 8.50 -3.91 2.79
N GLN A 23 7.87 -4.85 2.09
CA GLN A 23 8.10 -6.27 2.33
C GLN A 23 9.55 -6.66 2.07
N GLU A 24 10.14 -6.17 0.99
CA GLU A 24 11.53 -6.43 0.68
C GLU A 24 12.47 -5.92 1.77
N LEU A 25 12.21 -4.70 2.24
CA LEU A 25 13.03 -4.11 3.28
C LEU A 25 12.90 -4.87 4.60
N MET A 26 11.71 -5.37 4.91
CA MET A 26 11.51 -6.16 6.11
C MET A 26 12.20 -7.52 6.00
N GLU A 27 12.18 -8.14 4.83
CA GLU A 27 12.87 -9.41 4.61
C GLU A 27 14.38 -9.25 4.72
N ASP A 28 14.91 -8.14 4.24
CA ASP A 28 16.34 -7.85 4.31
C ASP A 28 16.75 -7.35 5.69
N ARG A 29 15.82 -7.27 6.63
CA ARG A 29 16.05 -6.83 8.00
C ARG A 29 16.43 -5.36 8.11
N GLU A 30 16.15 -4.60 7.04
CA GLU A 30 16.37 -3.16 7.07
C GLU A 30 15.32 -2.45 7.90
N LEU A 31 14.11 -3.01 7.93
CA LEU A 31 12.99 -2.41 8.64
C LEU A 31 12.45 -3.40 9.66
N HIS A 32 12.40 -2.96 10.90
CA HIS A 32 11.82 -3.76 11.98
C HIS A 32 10.88 -2.89 12.78
N GLY A 33 9.88 -3.53 13.36
CA GLY A 33 8.98 -2.85 14.28
C GLY A 33 7.58 -2.70 13.75
N ASP A 34 6.71 -2.30 14.66
CA ASP A 34 5.28 -2.26 14.40
C ASP A 34 4.89 -1.14 13.43
N MET A 35 5.68 -0.07 13.37
CA MET A 35 5.38 1.04 12.48
C MET A 35 5.31 0.59 11.02
N TRP A 36 6.22 -0.27 10.60
CA TRP A 36 6.23 -0.75 9.22
C TRP A 36 5.10 -1.73 8.94
N LYS A 37 4.75 -2.53 9.95
CA LYS A 37 3.58 -3.40 9.83
C LYS A 37 2.30 -2.59 9.70
N GLU A 38 2.20 -1.51 10.46
CA GLU A 38 1.05 -0.61 10.36
C GLU A 38 0.94 0.00 8.97
N ARG A 39 2.06 0.40 8.40
CA ARG A 39 2.07 0.97 7.04
C ARG A 39 1.65 -0.07 6.00
N LEU A 40 2.12 -1.30 6.16
CA LEU A 40 1.73 -2.38 5.27
C LEU A 40 0.23 -2.63 5.37
N ASP A 41 -0.30 -2.70 6.58
CA ASP A 41 -1.73 -2.88 6.79
C ASP A 41 -2.52 -1.71 6.23
N ALA A 42 -2.02 -0.49 6.38
CA ALA A 42 -2.67 0.70 5.83
C ALA A 42 -2.76 0.61 4.30
N CYS A 43 -1.72 0.11 3.64
CA CYS A 43 -1.76 -0.08 2.19
C CYS A 43 -2.90 -1.01 1.79
N LYS A 44 -3.07 -2.10 2.52
CA LYS A 44 -4.14 -3.06 2.25
C LYS A 44 -5.51 -2.44 2.50
N THR A 45 -5.65 -1.70 3.58
CA THR A 45 -6.90 -1.04 3.93
C THR A 45 -7.27 0.02 2.89
N ILE A 46 -6.30 0.83 2.47
CA ILE A 46 -6.52 1.86 1.47
C ILE A 46 -6.96 1.24 0.16
N ARG A 47 -6.32 0.13 -0.24
CA ARG A 47 -6.72 -0.57 -1.46
C ARG A 47 -8.18 -1.01 -1.40
N THR A 48 -8.59 -1.55 -0.27
CA THR A 48 -9.98 -1.97 -0.09
C THR A 48 -10.92 -0.79 -0.21
N LYS A 49 -10.58 0.33 0.43
CA LYS A 49 -11.40 1.54 0.37
C LYS A 49 -11.50 2.09 -1.04
N ILE A 50 -10.40 2.08 -1.78
CA ILE A 50 -10.40 2.56 -3.16
C ILE A 50 -11.31 1.70 -4.03
N ASN A 51 -11.28 0.38 -3.83
CA ASN A 51 -12.12 -0.52 -4.60
C ASN A 51 -13.61 -0.36 -4.30
N GLN A 52 -13.93 0.26 -3.19
CA GLN A 52 -15.32 0.50 -2.79
C GLN A 52 -15.85 1.86 -3.25
N LEU A 53 -15.02 2.70 -3.84
CA LEU A 53 -15.46 4.03 -4.29
C LEU A 53 -16.39 3.99 -5.50
#